data_a6b01f27cdfea4b8bbf919682579a913
#
_entry.id   a6b01f27cdfea4b8bbf919682579a913
#
_cell.length_a   1.000
_cell.length_b   1.000
_cell.length_c   1.000
_cell.angle_alpha   90.00
_cell.angle_beta   90.00
_cell.angle_gamma   90.00
#
_symmetry.space_group_name_H-M   'P 1'
#
loop_
_entity.id
_entity.type
_entity.pdbx_description
1 polymer ?
#
loop_
_entity_poly.entity_id
_entity_poly.type
_entity_poly.pdbx_seq_one_letter_code
_entity_poly.pdbx_strand_id
1 'polypeptide(L)'
;MTWWITDTSIGQRLKFVRRFRRLTQKELGLLMGYSEKTADVRIAQYEKNARTPNAETTAKLAEVLKVSPAVFSPTICASREDLLQSMYWLFLMKGGG
;
A
#
# COMPACT_ATOMS: atom_id res chain seq x y z
N MET A 1 -3.54 21.32 -4.19
CA MET A 1 -4.29 20.14 -4.61
C MET A 1 -4.77 19.37 -3.41
N THR A 2 -6.05 19.21 -3.28
CA THR A 2 -6.62 18.61 -2.07
C THR A 2 -7.36 17.30 -2.31
N TRP A 3 -7.59 16.94 -3.58
CA TRP A 3 -8.41 15.79 -3.91
C TRP A 3 -7.88 14.50 -3.30
N TRP A 4 -6.58 14.34 -3.22
CA TRP A 4 -6.01 13.09 -2.72
C TRP A 4 -5.91 13.07 -1.20
N ILE A 5 -6.00 14.23 -0.54
CA ILE A 5 -6.00 14.28 0.91
C ILE A 5 -7.28 13.68 1.49
N THR A 6 -8.37 13.83 0.77
CA THR A 6 -9.67 13.31 1.23
C THR A 6 -9.80 11.82 1.00
N ASP A 7 -8.96 11.23 0.17
CA ASP A 7 -9.00 9.80 -0.08
C ASP A 7 -7.83 9.13 0.64
N THR A 8 -8.09 8.76 1.88
CA THR A 8 -7.08 8.10 2.70
C THR A 8 -7.42 6.62 2.89
N SER A 9 -8.22 6.06 2.00
CA SER A 9 -8.60 4.66 2.09
C SER A 9 -7.36 3.77 1.96
N ILE A 10 -7.47 2.58 2.54
CA ILE A 10 -6.37 1.62 2.47
C ILE A 10 -6.07 1.24 1.03
N GLY A 11 -7.08 1.19 0.18
CA GLY A 11 -6.88 0.88 -1.23
C GLY A 11 -6.05 1.91 -1.95
N GLN A 12 -6.32 3.19 -1.70
CA GLN A 12 -5.55 4.26 -2.32
C GLN A 12 -4.11 4.28 -1.80
N ARG A 13 -3.93 4.03 -0.52
CA ARG A 13 -2.61 3.96 0.06
C ARG A 13 -1.82 2.79 -0.52
N LEU A 14 -2.47 1.65 -0.68
CA LEU A 14 -1.85 0.48 -1.28
C LEU A 14 -1.40 0.79 -2.72
N LYS A 15 -2.26 1.41 -3.49
CA LYS A 15 -1.94 1.77 -4.87
C LYS A 15 -0.75 2.72 -4.92
N PHE A 16 -0.74 3.69 -4.03
CA PHE A 16 0.36 4.66 -3.96
C PHE A 16 1.68 3.97 -3.65
N VAL A 17 1.69 3.12 -2.62
CA VAL A 17 2.92 2.43 -2.21
C VAL A 17 3.39 1.49 -3.30
N ARG A 18 2.47 0.77 -3.90
CA ARG A 18 2.81 -0.14 -5.00
C ARG A 18 3.50 0.61 -6.13
N ARG A 19 2.92 1.74 -6.54
CA ARG A 19 3.50 2.55 -7.62
C ARG A 19 4.84 3.15 -7.23
N PHE A 20 4.95 3.55 -5.97
CA PHE A 20 6.21 4.07 -5.45
C PHE A 20 7.31 3.01 -5.57
N ARG A 21 6.96 1.75 -5.37
CA ARG A 21 7.89 0.63 -5.52
C ARG A 21 8.01 0.15 -6.97
N ARG A 22 7.29 0.78 -7.88
CA ARG A 22 7.32 0.45 -9.32
C ARG A 22 6.92 -0.99 -9.61
N LEU A 23 5.95 -1.46 -8.88
CA LEU A 23 5.40 -2.80 -9.08
C LEU A 23 4.07 -2.71 -9.82
N THR A 24 3.82 -3.67 -10.69
CA THR A 24 2.50 -3.82 -11.27
C THR A 24 1.61 -4.54 -10.26
N GLN A 25 0.29 -4.48 -10.50
CA GLN A 25 -0.65 -5.22 -9.66
C GLN A 25 -0.32 -6.71 -9.67
N LYS A 26 0.00 -7.24 -10.83
CA LYS A 26 0.34 -8.65 -10.95
C LYS A 26 1.61 -8.99 -10.18
N GLU A 27 2.64 -8.17 -10.32
CA GLU A 27 3.90 -8.40 -9.61
C GLU A 27 3.68 -8.42 -8.10
N LEU A 28 2.93 -7.46 -7.60
CA LEU A 28 2.64 -7.43 -6.17
C LEU A 28 1.84 -8.66 -5.75
N GLY A 29 0.84 -9.03 -6.53
CA GLY A 29 0.04 -10.21 -6.21
C GLY A 29 0.87 -11.49 -6.18
N LEU A 30 1.81 -11.63 -7.10
CA LEU A 30 2.69 -12.78 -7.10
C LEU A 30 3.60 -12.79 -5.88
N LEU A 31 4.10 -11.64 -5.48
CA LEU A 31 4.91 -11.53 -4.27
C LEU A 31 4.11 -11.87 -3.02
N MET A 32 2.80 -11.65 -3.06
CA MET A 32 1.92 -12.04 -1.96
C MET A 32 1.64 -13.54 -1.93
N GLY A 33 2.06 -14.25 -2.96
CA GLY A 33 1.81 -15.68 -3.04
C GLY A 33 0.53 -16.06 -3.79
N TYR A 34 -0.12 -15.10 -4.43
CA TYR A 34 -1.32 -15.40 -5.20
C TYR A 34 -0.95 -16.06 -6.52
N SER A 35 -1.89 -16.84 -7.07
CA SER A 35 -1.64 -17.50 -8.34
C SER A 35 -1.58 -16.47 -9.47
N GLU A 36 -0.93 -16.86 -10.56
CA GLU A 36 -0.78 -15.98 -11.71
C GLU A 36 -2.11 -15.54 -12.29
N LYS A 37 -3.12 -16.39 -12.18
CA LYS A 37 -4.46 -16.09 -12.70
C LYS A 37 -5.20 -15.06 -11.87
N THR A 38 -4.90 -14.95 -10.58
CA THR A 38 -5.65 -14.11 -9.66
C THR A 38 -4.86 -12.97 -9.07
N ALA A 39 -3.55 -12.94 -9.31
CA ALA A 39 -2.68 -11.97 -8.64
C ALA A 39 -3.11 -10.53 -8.87
N ASP A 40 -3.26 -10.13 -10.13
CA ASP A 40 -3.65 -8.77 -10.46
C ASP A 40 -5.07 -8.45 -10.01
N VAL A 41 -5.98 -9.40 -10.15
CA VAL A 41 -7.39 -9.21 -9.76
C VAL A 41 -7.50 -8.97 -8.27
N ARG A 42 -6.78 -9.74 -7.47
CA ARG A 42 -6.80 -9.59 -6.01
C ARG A 42 -6.30 -8.22 -5.58
N ILE A 43 -5.17 -7.80 -6.15
CA ILE A 43 -4.61 -6.50 -5.81
C ILE A 43 -5.55 -5.38 -6.28
N ALA A 44 -6.11 -5.51 -7.48
CA ALA A 44 -7.05 -4.52 -7.97
C ALA A 44 -8.27 -4.38 -7.06
N GLN A 45 -8.78 -5.48 -6.53
CA GLN A 45 -9.90 -5.45 -5.60
C GLN A 45 -9.57 -4.70 -4.33
N TYR A 46 -8.38 -4.90 -3.80
CA TYR A 46 -7.93 -4.15 -2.62
C TYR A 46 -7.78 -2.66 -2.94
N GLU A 47 -7.21 -2.34 -4.09
CA GLU A 47 -6.98 -0.94 -4.45
C GLU A 47 -8.28 -0.18 -4.72
N LYS A 48 -9.30 -0.88 -5.16
CA LYS A 48 -10.62 -0.28 -5.38
C LYS A 48 -11.51 -0.31 -4.15
N ASN A 49 -11.02 -0.84 -3.06
CA ASN A 49 -11.78 -1.04 -1.83
C ASN A 49 -12.99 -1.97 -2.02
N ALA A 50 -12.97 -2.79 -3.07
CA ALA A 50 -13.96 -3.83 -3.26
C ALA A 50 -13.76 -4.96 -2.25
N ARG A 51 -12.53 -5.09 -1.76
CA ARG A 51 -12.18 -5.98 -0.67
C ARG A 51 -11.30 -5.24 0.30
N THR A 52 -11.48 -5.51 1.59
CA THR A 52 -10.63 -4.94 2.63
C THR A 52 -9.68 -6.02 3.12
N PRO A 53 -8.37 -5.80 3.03
CA PRO A 53 -7.42 -6.79 3.55
C PRO A 53 -7.54 -6.84 5.07
N ASN A 54 -7.47 -8.05 5.63
CA ASN A 54 -7.46 -8.20 7.07
C ASN A 54 -6.08 -7.82 7.62
N ALA A 55 -5.94 -7.88 8.96
CA ALA A 55 -4.71 -7.48 9.60
C ALA A 55 -3.51 -8.30 9.12
N GLU A 56 -3.70 -9.60 8.94
CA GLU A 56 -2.64 -10.48 8.49
C GLU A 56 -2.20 -10.15 7.07
N THR A 57 -3.17 -9.94 6.18
CA THR A 57 -2.89 -9.58 4.80
C THR A 57 -2.21 -8.21 4.73
N THR A 58 -2.67 -7.26 5.53
CA THR A 58 -2.07 -5.93 5.59
C THR A 58 -0.62 -6.00 6.04
N ALA A 59 -0.34 -6.82 7.05
CA ALA A 59 1.03 -7.00 7.52
C ALA A 59 1.92 -7.59 6.43
N LYS A 60 1.39 -8.54 5.67
CA LYS A 60 2.15 -9.15 4.59
C LYS A 60 2.38 -8.17 3.45
N LEU A 61 1.38 -7.36 3.11
CA LEU A 61 1.55 -6.32 2.11
C LEU A 61 2.67 -5.37 2.51
N ALA A 62 2.67 -4.95 3.77
CA ALA A 62 3.72 -4.06 4.27
C ALA A 62 5.09 -4.71 4.18
N GLU A 63 5.18 -5.98 4.53
CA GLU A 63 6.44 -6.71 4.46
C GLU A 63 6.95 -6.80 3.03
N VAL A 64 6.09 -7.19 2.11
CA VAL A 64 6.45 -7.33 0.70
C VAL A 64 6.86 -5.99 0.11
N LEU A 65 6.13 -4.94 0.46
CA LEU A 65 6.41 -3.60 -0.04
C LEU A 65 7.54 -2.90 0.74
N LYS A 66 8.01 -3.52 1.79
CA LYS A 66 9.12 -3.02 2.63
C LYS A 66 8.79 -1.66 3.25
N VAL A 67 7.60 -1.56 3.80
CA VAL A 67 7.15 -0.38 4.54
C VAL A 67 6.54 -0.84 5.85
N SER A 68 6.37 0.10 6.76
CA SER A 68 5.68 -0.20 8.02
C SER A 68 4.19 -0.41 7.78
N PRO A 69 3.54 -1.35 8.46
CA PRO A 69 2.09 -1.51 8.37
C PRO A 69 1.32 -0.24 8.69
N ALA A 70 1.92 0.67 9.44
CA ALA A 70 1.29 1.94 9.80
C ALA A 70 0.95 2.79 8.56
N VAL A 71 1.63 2.55 7.44
CA VAL A 71 1.34 3.25 6.20
C VAL A 71 -0.10 3.00 5.75
N PHE A 72 -0.63 1.84 6.07
CA PHE A 72 -1.99 1.46 5.68
C PHE A 72 -3.03 1.76 6.74
N SER A 73 -2.61 2.28 7.89
CA SER A 73 -3.55 2.67 8.93
C SER A 73 -4.37 3.87 8.47
N PRO A 74 -5.64 3.96 8.89
CA PRO A 74 -6.46 5.11 8.56
C PRO A 74 -6.05 6.34 9.38
N THR A 75 -4.77 6.56 9.53
CA THR A 75 -4.26 7.71 10.25
C THR A 75 -4.47 8.95 9.42
N ILE A 76 -4.72 10.03 10.10
CA ILE A 76 -4.97 11.30 9.44
C ILE A 76 -3.65 11.85 8.92
N CYS A 77 -3.63 12.12 7.63
CA CYS A 77 -2.54 12.87 7.01
C CYS A 77 -3.09 14.23 6.66
N ALA A 78 -2.47 15.27 7.16
CA ALA A 78 -2.96 16.61 6.95
C ALA A 78 -2.68 17.11 5.54
N SER A 79 -1.66 16.56 4.89
CA SER A 79 -1.26 17.00 3.56
C SER A 79 -0.58 15.88 2.80
N ARG A 80 -0.38 16.15 1.52
CA ARG A 80 0.38 15.24 0.68
C ARG A 80 1.81 15.08 1.20
N GLU A 81 2.39 16.18 1.64
CA GLU A 81 3.74 16.17 2.16
C GLU A 81 3.82 15.30 3.41
N ASP A 82 2.82 15.36 4.26
CA ASP A 82 2.79 14.53 5.46
C ASP A 82 2.78 13.06 5.10
N LEU A 83 1.96 12.68 4.13
CA LEU A 83 1.91 11.29 3.70
C LEU A 83 3.24 10.85 3.09
N LEU A 84 3.77 11.64 2.19
CA LEU A 84 5.04 11.32 1.53
C LEU A 84 6.18 11.26 2.54
N GLN A 85 6.21 12.19 3.48
CA GLN A 85 7.24 12.23 4.49
C GLN A 85 7.16 11.03 5.42
N SER A 86 5.96 10.67 5.83
CA SER A 86 5.74 9.49 6.66
C SER A 86 6.19 8.23 5.95
N MET A 87 5.86 8.10 4.67
CA MET A 87 6.26 6.94 3.89
C MET A 87 7.76 6.90 3.69
N TYR A 88 8.37 8.05 3.45
CA TYR A 88 9.80 8.14 3.26
C TYR A 88 10.55 7.70 4.53
N TRP A 89 10.11 8.19 5.68
CA TRP A 89 10.72 7.80 6.95
C TRP A 89 10.58 6.32 7.23
N LEU A 90 9.37 5.79 7.04
CA LEU A 90 9.13 4.38 7.26
C LEU A 90 9.94 3.53 6.30
N PHE A 91 10.08 4.00 5.07
CA PHE A 91 10.89 3.32 4.08
C PHE A 91 12.36 3.27 4.50
N LEU A 92 12.91 4.41 4.92
CA LEU A 92 14.30 4.46 5.36
C LEU A 92 14.55 3.58 6.56
N MET A 93 13.64 3.60 7.53
CA MET A 93 13.81 2.82 8.74
C MET A 93 13.72 1.32 8.49
N LYS A 94 12.93 0.91 7.53
CA LYS A 94 12.71 -0.49 7.27
C LYS A 94 13.55 -1.01 6.12
N GLY A 95 13.69 -0.21 5.08
CA GLY A 95 14.35 -0.65 3.86
C GLY A 95 15.80 -0.20 3.74
N GLY A 96 16.18 0.80 4.50
CA GLY A 96 17.52 1.32 4.45
C GLY A 96 18.50 0.61 5.36
N GLY A 97 17.98 -0.31 6.13
CA GLY A 97 18.82 -1.07 7.06
C GLY A 97 19.82 -1.97 6.39
#